data_a4f9ea2df71e97ed319a07e05689782c
#
_entry.id   a4f9ea2df71e97ed319a07e05689782c
#
_cell.length_a   1.000
_cell.length_b   1.000
_cell.length_c   1.000
_cell.angle_alpha   90.00
_cell.angle_beta   90.00
_cell.angle_gamma   90.00
#
_symmetry.space_group_name_H-M   'P 1'
#
loop_
_entity.id
_entity.type
_entity.pdbx_description
1 polymer ?
#
loop_
_entity_poly.entity_id
_entity_poly.type
_entity_poly.pdbx_seq_one_letter_code
_entity_poly.pdbx_strand_id
1 'polypeptide(L)'
;MSRYVIVPKFGIAHDDLPLAGASADHASRERRLRDLTERAEGSSTLGAAVRDSMSGSISGRGSRAGGRGAAPRPQDVGPVTGAMIAEMQPGEAERLAADRPEVHVLADAPLNLITPLKVAGSTKKRLNAANRWHLRAVGLPAKRTKSTPTGKGVTIAVLDTGIDAAHRELDGRVVGGVAFDVDNQVVTDREPGDTDGHGTHVAGLIVGKSVGVAPGAKLIDGLMIPKRKGTFSAFVQAMEWAAQNPDVQIINVSAGLLGFQPGFDDVVRALLFAGVLPIAAVGNEGRNRTRSPGNYQPLLSVGATAADGSVAAFSGSGRIQIDHQVYDVPDLVAPGKDVYSSVRGGGYEAWQGTSMAAPIVSGLAALVLERHPDLPVLEVMDVLLNAATPVPGDALRAGVGAARLPR
;
A
#
# COMPACT_ATOMS: atom_id res chain seq x y z
N MET A 1 -6.87 3.99 28.51
CA MET A 1 -6.32 2.87 27.70
C MET A 1 -6.01 3.42 26.31
N SER A 2 -4.99 2.90 25.68
CA SER A 2 -4.64 3.25 24.31
C SER A 2 -4.74 2.00 23.44
N ARG A 3 -5.02 2.18 22.14
CA ARG A 3 -5.08 1.09 21.18
C ARG A 3 -3.68 0.70 20.73
N TYR A 4 -3.44 -0.60 20.64
CA TYR A 4 -2.20 -1.19 20.16
C TYR A 4 -2.50 -2.24 19.10
N VAL A 5 -1.59 -2.37 18.15
CA VAL A 5 -1.55 -3.45 17.17
C VAL A 5 -0.42 -4.39 17.56
N ILE A 6 -0.73 -5.67 17.68
CA ILE A 6 0.20 -6.72 18.00
C ILE A 6 0.43 -7.52 16.71
N VAL A 7 1.64 -7.50 16.20
CA VAL A 7 2.01 -8.15 14.93
C VAL A 7 3.01 -9.26 15.22
N PRO A 8 2.69 -10.51 14.91
CA PRO A 8 3.65 -11.61 14.99
C PRO A 8 4.87 -11.34 14.10
N LYS A 9 6.05 -11.70 14.58
CA LYS A 9 7.26 -11.77 13.76
C LYS A 9 7.27 -13.09 13.03
N PHE A 10 6.80 -13.09 11.81
CA PHE A 10 6.62 -14.33 11.04
C PHE A 10 7.93 -15.02 10.65
N GLY A 11 9.05 -14.28 10.71
CA GLY A 11 10.33 -14.80 10.26
C GLY A 11 10.32 -15.24 8.80
N ILE A 12 9.42 -14.68 7.97
CA ILE A 12 9.41 -14.93 6.52
C ILE A 12 10.69 -14.28 5.97
N ALA A 13 11.69 -15.11 5.70
CA ALA A 13 12.91 -14.65 5.07
C ALA A 13 12.62 -14.19 3.63
N HIS A 14 13.48 -13.32 3.10
CA HIS A 14 13.37 -12.91 1.69
C HIS A 14 13.38 -14.12 0.75
N ASP A 15 14.13 -15.16 1.09
CA ASP A 15 14.24 -16.39 0.31
C ASP A 15 12.98 -17.28 0.38
N ASP A 16 12.10 -17.06 1.35
CA ASP A 16 10.80 -17.74 1.46
C ASP A 16 9.71 -17.08 0.60
N LEU A 17 9.96 -15.87 0.12
CA LEU A 17 9.04 -15.18 -0.77
C LEU A 17 8.97 -15.90 -2.12
N PRO A 18 7.80 -15.92 -2.79
CA PRO A 18 7.65 -16.65 -4.06
C PRO A 18 8.57 -16.10 -5.13
N LEU A 19 9.72 -16.75 -5.29
CA LEU A 19 10.74 -16.50 -6.31
C LEU A 19 10.36 -17.16 -7.64
N ALA A 20 11.18 -16.92 -8.66
CA ALA A 20 11.07 -17.46 -10.00
C ALA A 20 10.63 -18.94 -10.03
N GLY A 21 9.55 -19.22 -10.77
CA GLY A 21 8.96 -20.56 -10.91
C GLY A 21 7.80 -20.88 -9.98
N ALA A 22 7.49 -20.05 -8.98
CA ALA A 22 6.26 -20.17 -8.22
C ALA A 22 5.10 -19.56 -9.02
N SER A 23 4.20 -20.39 -9.57
CA SER A 23 3.04 -19.91 -10.33
C SER A 23 2.18 -18.93 -9.51
N ALA A 24 1.77 -17.82 -10.14
CA ALA A 24 0.83 -16.85 -9.57
C ALA A 24 -0.64 -17.27 -9.77
N ASP A 25 -0.90 -18.48 -10.25
CA ASP A 25 -2.25 -19.01 -10.42
C ASP A 25 -3.03 -19.07 -9.11
N HIS A 26 -4.35 -19.09 -9.22
CA HIS A 26 -5.27 -19.12 -8.08
C HIS A 26 -5.00 -20.29 -7.12
N ALA A 27 -4.73 -21.48 -7.64
CA ALA A 27 -4.46 -22.67 -6.82
C ALA A 27 -3.14 -22.55 -6.03
N SER A 28 -2.11 -21.94 -6.63
CA SER A 28 -0.84 -21.65 -5.94
C SER A 28 -1.01 -20.58 -4.87
N ARG A 29 -1.85 -19.56 -5.12
CA ARG A 29 -2.21 -18.56 -4.13
C ARG A 29 -2.99 -19.18 -2.95
N GLU A 30 -3.97 -20.03 -3.21
CA GLU A 30 -4.69 -20.74 -2.16
C GLU A 30 -3.78 -21.65 -1.31
N ARG A 31 -2.80 -22.32 -1.93
CA ARG A 31 -1.80 -23.10 -1.16
C ARG A 31 -0.98 -22.21 -0.24
N ARG A 32 -0.50 -21.06 -0.73
CA ARG A 32 0.26 -20.09 0.08
C ARG A 32 -0.58 -19.51 1.21
N LEU A 33 -1.86 -19.20 0.96
CA LEU A 33 -2.77 -18.75 2.01
C LEU A 33 -3.00 -19.82 3.08
N ARG A 34 -3.13 -21.09 2.68
CA ARG A 34 -3.19 -22.20 3.67
C ARG A 34 -1.91 -22.33 4.48
N ASP A 35 -0.75 -22.23 3.85
CA ASP A 35 0.55 -22.28 4.52
C ASP A 35 0.71 -21.11 5.52
N LEU A 36 0.30 -19.90 5.12
CA LEU A 36 0.24 -18.76 6.05
C LEU A 36 -0.73 -19.01 7.21
N THR A 37 -1.90 -19.59 6.92
CA THR A 37 -2.90 -19.92 7.95
C THR A 37 -2.36 -20.97 8.91
N GLU A 38 -1.66 -22.01 8.43
CA GLU A 38 -1.01 -23.03 9.28
C GLU A 38 0.14 -22.42 10.11
N ARG A 39 0.93 -21.52 9.54
CA ARG A 39 1.93 -20.74 10.30
C ARG A 39 1.27 -19.84 11.35
N ALA A 40 0.13 -19.24 11.01
CA ALA A 40 -0.68 -18.44 11.92
C ALA A 40 -1.44 -19.30 12.94
N GLU A 41 -1.72 -20.58 12.68
CA GLU A 41 -2.26 -21.52 13.67
C GLU A 41 -1.21 -21.92 14.71
N GLY A 42 0.07 -22.02 14.34
CA GLY A 42 1.18 -21.94 15.29
C GLY A 42 1.17 -20.63 16.09
N SER A 43 0.73 -19.53 15.47
CA SER A 43 0.44 -18.23 16.06
C SER A 43 -0.91 -18.18 16.80
N SER A 44 -1.87 -19.10 16.61
CA SER A 44 -3.10 -19.17 17.42
C SER A 44 -2.80 -19.60 18.85
N THR A 45 -1.78 -20.44 19.04
CA THR A 45 -1.17 -20.66 20.36
C THR A 45 -0.50 -19.39 20.89
N LEU A 46 0.09 -18.58 20.02
CA LEU A 46 0.64 -17.27 20.36
C LEU A 46 -0.47 -16.27 20.68
N GLY A 47 -1.53 -16.21 19.87
CA GLY A 47 -2.72 -15.41 20.14
C GLY A 47 -3.41 -15.78 21.44
N ALA A 48 -3.54 -17.09 21.74
CA ALA A 48 -4.03 -17.58 23.04
C ALA A 48 -3.08 -17.17 24.17
N ALA A 49 -1.77 -17.35 23.99
CA ALA A 49 -0.78 -16.98 24.97
C ALA A 49 -0.69 -15.48 25.21
N VAL A 50 -0.87 -14.66 24.18
CA VAL A 50 -0.99 -13.18 24.32
C VAL A 50 -2.26 -12.84 25.10
N ARG A 51 -3.40 -13.43 24.77
CA ARG A 51 -4.66 -13.26 25.51
C ARG A 51 -4.53 -13.70 26.99
N ASP A 52 -3.86 -14.81 27.24
CA ASP A 52 -3.59 -15.30 28.60
C ASP A 52 -2.66 -14.38 29.39
N SER A 53 -1.61 -13.86 28.76
CA SER A 53 -0.70 -12.87 29.37
C SER A 53 -1.43 -11.58 29.74
N MET A 54 -2.38 -11.13 28.91
CA MET A 54 -3.22 -9.98 29.19
C MET A 54 -4.26 -10.26 30.28
N SER A 55 -4.84 -11.48 30.33
CA SER A 55 -5.81 -11.86 31.36
C SER A 55 -5.19 -12.17 32.71
N GLY A 56 -4.00 -12.76 32.73
CA GLY A 56 -3.22 -13.05 33.95
C GLY A 56 -2.81 -11.81 34.73
N SER A 57 -2.65 -10.68 34.05
CA SER A 57 -2.40 -9.36 34.66
C SER A 57 -3.56 -8.83 35.51
N ILE A 58 -4.79 -9.35 35.31
CA ILE A 58 -6.02 -8.93 35.99
C ILE A 58 -6.26 -9.76 37.28
N SER A 59 -5.71 -10.97 37.40
CA SER A 59 -5.96 -11.89 38.52
C SER A 59 -5.05 -11.68 39.74
N GLY A 60 -4.09 -10.78 39.66
CA GLY A 60 -3.00 -10.60 40.67
C GLY A 60 -3.24 -9.55 41.74
N ARG A 61 -4.44 -9.05 42.04
CA ARG A 61 -4.75 -8.26 43.26
C ARG A 61 -6.22 -8.32 43.64
N GLY A 62 -6.44 -8.92 44.80
CA GLY A 62 -7.53 -8.84 45.77
C GLY A 62 -8.86 -8.18 45.40
N SER A 63 -9.89 -8.98 45.55
CA SER A 63 -11.28 -8.59 45.51
C SER A 63 -11.60 -7.27 46.25
N ARG A 64 -11.99 -6.25 45.53
CA ARG A 64 -12.93 -5.23 45.98
C ARG A 64 -13.91 -4.96 44.86
N ALA A 65 -15.16 -5.28 45.15
CA ALA A 65 -16.31 -5.07 44.31
C ALA A 65 -16.48 -3.57 43.98
N GLY A 66 -16.41 -3.24 42.71
CA GLY A 66 -16.75 -1.95 42.13
C GLY A 66 -16.73 -2.13 40.64
N GLY A 67 -17.93 -2.13 39.99
CA GLY A 67 -18.11 -2.45 38.57
C GLY A 67 -17.24 -1.60 37.65
N ARG A 68 -16.07 -2.09 37.29
CA ARG A 68 -15.32 -1.67 36.13
C ARG A 68 -15.59 -2.68 35.06
N GLY A 69 -16.10 -2.24 33.92
CA GLY A 69 -16.28 -3.10 32.74
C GLY A 69 -15.00 -3.88 32.48
N ALA A 70 -15.15 -5.15 32.12
CA ALA A 70 -14.03 -6.00 31.71
C ALA A 70 -13.25 -5.27 30.62
N ALA A 71 -11.91 -5.28 30.71
CA ALA A 71 -11.07 -4.75 29.63
C ALA A 71 -11.46 -5.45 28.30
N PRO A 72 -11.62 -4.70 27.21
CA PRO A 72 -11.96 -5.29 25.93
C PRO A 72 -10.92 -6.35 25.57
N ARG A 73 -11.40 -7.51 25.11
CA ARG A 73 -10.51 -8.62 24.71
C ARG A 73 -9.78 -8.24 23.44
N PRO A 74 -8.51 -8.69 23.26
CA PRO A 74 -7.81 -8.57 21.98
C PRO A 74 -8.65 -9.16 20.86
N GLN A 75 -8.72 -8.45 19.76
CA GLN A 75 -9.48 -8.87 18.58
C GLN A 75 -8.50 -9.25 17.46
N ASP A 76 -8.67 -10.45 16.92
CA ASP A 76 -7.88 -10.92 15.78
C ASP A 76 -8.25 -10.12 14.53
N VAL A 77 -7.24 -9.70 13.75
CA VAL A 77 -7.43 -9.03 12.45
C VAL A 77 -7.69 -10.08 11.37
N GLY A 78 -6.91 -11.16 11.36
CA GLY A 78 -7.12 -12.28 10.44
C GLY A 78 -5.93 -13.23 10.37
N PRO A 79 -6.10 -14.36 9.66
CA PRO A 79 -5.14 -15.45 9.68
C PRO A 79 -3.87 -15.20 8.86
N VAL A 80 -3.88 -14.28 7.89
CA VAL A 80 -2.71 -14.06 7.02
C VAL A 80 -1.62 -13.27 7.74
N THR A 81 -2.00 -12.16 8.39
CA THR A 81 -1.06 -11.35 9.16
C THR A 81 -0.91 -11.84 10.60
N GLY A 82 -1.84 -12.66 11.11
CA GLY A 82 -1.89 -13.07 12.51
C GLY A 82 -1.98 -11.91 13.50
N ALA A 83 -2.23 -10.70 13.01
CA ALA A 83 -2.24 -9.50 13.82
C ALA A 83 -3.46 -9.43 14.73
N MET A 84 -3.31 -8.76 15.85
CA MET A 84 -4.37 -8.50 16.82
C MET A 84 -4.42 -7.02 17.15
N ILE A 85 -5.62 -6.52 17.47
CA ILE A 85 -5.84 -5.16 17.97
C ILE A 85 -6.32 -5.25 19.41
N ALA A 86 -5.70 -4.51 20.31
CA ALA A 86 -6.04 -4.52 21.74
C ALA A 86 -6.00 -3.13 22.36
N GLU A 87 -6.88 -2.89 23.33
CA GLU A 87 -6.78 -1.73 24.20
C GLU A 87 -6.08 -2.12 25.51
N MET A 88 -4.99 -1.43 25.82
CA MET A 88 -4.21 -1.70 27.02
C MET A 88 -3.56 -0.42 27.57
N GLN A 89 -3.09 -0.48 28.82
CA GLN A 89 -2.29 0.60 29.38
C GLN A 89 -0.86 0.53 28.80
N PRO A 90 -0.13 1.65 28.69
CA PRO A 90 1.25 1.65 28.19
C PRO A 90 2.16 0.65 28.90
N GLY A 91 2.11 0.58 30.23
CA GLY A 91 2.89 -0.37 31.02
C GLY A 91 2.49 -1.85 30.83
N GLU A 92 1.30 -2.15 30.29
CA GLU A 92 0.88 -3.49 29.90
C GLU A 92 1.48 -3.83 28.52
N ALA A 93 1.50 -2.88 27.60
CA ALA A 93 2.10 -3.04 26.29
C ALA A 93 3.61 -3.27 26.38
N GLU A 94 4.31 -2.52 27.24
CA GLU A 94 5.74 -2.69 27.51
C GLU A 94 6.05 -4.07 28.10
N ARG A 95 5.25 -4.54 29.06
CA ARG A 95 5.40 -5.89 29.63
C ARG A 95 5.15 -6.96 28.59
N LEU A 96 4.08 -6.84 27.82
CA LEU A 96 3.79 -7.80 26.76
C LEU A 96 4.91 -7.89 25.73
N ALA A 97 5.48 -6.75 25.32
CA ALA A 97 6.61 -6.72 24.40
C ALA A 97 7.88 -7.36 24.99
N ALA A 98 8.09 -7.22 26.31
CA ALA A 98 9.22 -7.86 27.02
C ALA A 98 9.02 -9.37 27.21
N ASP A 99 7.79 -9.80 27.55
CA ASP A 99 7.44 -11.19 27.82
C ASP A 99 7.27 -12.02 26.53
N ARG A 100 7.04 -11.34 25.40
CA ARG A 100 6.76 -11.94 24.09
C ARG A 100 7.65 -11.32 23.01
N PRO A 101 8.93 -11.69 22.96
CA PRO A 101 9.86 -11.16 21.95
C PRO A 101 9.53 -11.56 20.52
N GLU A 102 8.65 -12.55 20.33
CA GLU A 102 8.14 -13.05 19.05
C GLU A 102 7.04 -12.17 18.44
N VAL A 103 6.60 -11.10 19.12
CA VAL A 103 5.65 -10.13 18.55
C VAL A 103 6.20 -8.71 18.57
N HIS A 104 5.69 -7.88 17.67
CA HIS A 104 5.77 -6.44 17.80
C HIS A 104 4.51 -5.95 18.51
N VAL A 105 4.66 -5.13 19.54
CA VAL A 105 3.55 -4.45 20.22
C VAL A 105 3.67 -2.97 19.92
N LEU A 106 2.81 -2.46 19.04
CA LEU A 106 2.93 -1.13 18.45
C LEU A 106 1.72 -0.28 18.83
N ALA A 107 1.95 0.95 19.26
CA ALA A 107 0.85 1.89 19.44
C ALA A 107 0.13 2.11 18.11
N ASP A 108 -1.21 2.19 18.14
CA ASP A 108 -2.02 2.49 16.96
C ASP A 108 -1.82 3.95 16.53
N ALA A 109 -0.77 4.16 15.77
CA ALA A 109 -0.35 5.48 15.33
C ALA A 109 -1.26 6.01 14.19
N PRO A 110 -1.49 7.34 14.15
CA PRO A 110 -2.26 7.94 13.05
C PRO A 110 -1.50 7.83 11.73
N LEU A 111 -2.07 7.10 10.79
CA LEU A 111 -1.60 6.99 9.41
C LEU A 111 -2.11 8.20 8.62
N ASN A 112 -1.20 8.97 8.05
CA ASN A 112 -1.56 10.19 7.34
C ASN A 112 -1.41 10.04 5.83
N LEU A 113 -2.29 10.69 5.09
CA LEU A 113 -2.14 10.88 3.66
C LEU A 113 -0.78 11.53 3.37
N ILE A 114 -0.04 11.03 2.38
CA ILE A 114 1.13 11.70 1.82
C ILE A 114 0.62 12.87 0.97
N THR A 115 0.32 13.98 1.64
CA THR A 115 -0.44 15.09 1.06
C THR A 115 0.26 15.67 -0.17
N PRO A 116 -0.38 15.63 -1.36
CA PRO A 116 0.16 16.26 -2.55
C PRO A 116 -0.05 17.77 -2.50
N LEU A 117 0.76 18.50 -3.24
CA LEU A 117 0.54 19.91 -3.51
C LEU A 117 -0.37 20.06 -4.74
N LYS A 118 -1.49 20.77 -4.58
CA LYS A 118 -2.35 21.15 -5.70
C LYS A 118 -1.75 22.33 -6.44
N VAL A 119 -1.67 22.25 -7.77
CA VAL A 119 -1.18 23.37 -8.60
C VAL A 119 -2.30 24.39 -8.78
N ALA A 120 -2.12 25.58 -8.23
CA ALA A 120 -3.11 26.66 -8.31
C ALA A 120 -3.48 26.98 -9.77
N GLY A 121 -4.77 27.16 -10.05
CA GLY A 121 -5.26 27.52 -11.39
C GLY A 121 -5.15 26.38 -12.43
N SER A 122 -4.82 25.16 -12.01
CA SER A 122 -4.66 24.02 -12.93
C SER A 122 -5.96 23.35 -13.33
N THR A 123 -7.11 23.71 -12.73
CA THR A 123 -8.42 23.07 -13.00
C THR A 123 -8.79 23.16 -14.47
N LYS A 124 -9.16 22.03 -15.08
CA LYS A 124 -9.54 21.92 -16.50
C LYS A 124 -10.74 21.01 -16.67
N LYS A 125 -11.64 21.38 -17.61
CA LYS A 125 -12.75 20.50 -18.05
C LYS A 125 -12.29 19.45 -19.06
N ARG A 126 -11.23 19.72 -19.83
CA ARG A 126 -10.65 18.84 -20.86
C ARG A 126 -9.12 18.96 -20.85
N LEU A 127 -8.46 17.86 -21.15
CA LEU A 127 -7.00 17.80 -21.28
C LEU A 127 -6.56 17.74 -22.74
N ASN A 128 -5.42 18.37 -23.03
CA ASN A 128 -4.71 18.24 -24.30
C ASN A 128 -3.55 17.21 -24.18
N ALA A 129 -2.79 17.05 -25.25
CA ALA A 129 -1.64 16.12 -25.26
C ALA A 129 -0.52 16.50 -24.28
N ALA A 130 -0.30 17.81 -24.06
CA ALA A 130 0.74 18.26 -23.12
C ALA A 130 0.38 17.92 -21.67
N ASN A 131 -0.90 17.98 -21.30
CA ASN A 131 -1.35 17.61 -19.95
C ASN A 131 -1.19 16.12 -19.62
N ARG A 132 -0.92 15.29 -20.63
CA ARG A 132 -0.73 13.83 -20.50
C ARG A 132 0.74 13.43 -20.70
N TRP A 133 1.67 14.31 -20.35
CA TRP A 133 3.10 14.10 -20.50
C TRP A 133 3.60 12.83 -19.78
N HIS A 134 3.01 12.52 -18.61
CA HIS A 134 3.35 11.36 -17.79
C HIS A 134 3.21 10.02 -18.55
N LEU A 135 2.23 9.88 -19.43
CA LEU A 135 2.06 8.68 -20.25
C LEU A 135 3.24 8.50 -21.22
N ARG A 136 3.68 9.59 -21.85
CA ARG A 136 4.86 9.55 -22.75
C ARG A 136 6.15 9.30 -21.97
N ALA A 137 6.27 9.91 -20.80
CA ALA A 137 7.43 9.73 -19.93
C ALA A 137 7.65 8.26 -19.56
N VAL A 138 6.60 7.49 -19.36
CA VAL A 138 6.69 6.04 -19.07
C VAL A 138 6.69 5.17 -20.33
N GLY A 139 6.84 5.75 -21.53
CA GLY A 139 6.98 5.00 -22.79
C GLY A 139 5.66 4.54 -23.42
N LEU A 140 4.52 5.03 -22.94
CA LEU A 140 3.24 4.75 -23.58
C LEU A 140 3.07 5.57 -24.87
N PRO A 141 2.53 4.99 -25.95
CA PRO A 141 2.33 5.69 -27.22
C PRO A 141 1.28 6.80 -27.07
N ALA A 142 1.48 7.89 -27.82
CA ALA A 142 0.53 9.03 -27.84
C ALA A 142 -0.90 8.61 -28.25
N LYS A 143 -1.00 7.59 -29.10
CA LYS A 143 -2.26 6.94 -29.50
C LYS A 143 -2.12 5.45 -29.25
N ARG A 144 -2.95 4.89 -28.38
CA ARG A 144 -3.01 3.45 -28.14
C ARG A 144 -3.54 2.72 -29.37
N THR A 145 -2.96 1.58 -29.67
CA THR A 145 -3.42 0.64 -30.69
C THR A 145 -4.04 -0.59 -30.02
N LYS A 146 -4.60 -1.50 -30.83
CA LYS A 146 -5.15 -2.76 -30.28
C LYS A 146 -4.10 -3.64 -29.59
N SER A 147 -2.83 -3.48 -29.97
CA SER A 147 -1.69 -4.20 -29.38
C SER A 147 -1.09 -3.51 -28.14
N THR A 148 -1.54 -2.28 -27.80
CA THR A 148 -1.08 -1.60 -26.60
C THR A 148 -1.75 -2.24 -25.37
N PRO A 149 -1.00 -2.78 -24.40
CA PRO A 149 -1.60 -3.37 -23.22
C PRO A 149 -2.38 -2.32 -22.43
N THR A 150 -3.41 -2.77 -21.75
CA THR A 150 -4.39 -1.92 -21.05
C THR A 150 -4.55 -2.28 -19.58
N GLY A 151 -3.93 -3.36 -19.11
CA GLY A 151 -4.10 -3.92 -17.75
C GLY A 151 -5.36 -4.80 -17.63
N LYS A 152 -5.89 -5.28 -18.77
CA LYS A 152 -7.09 -6.13 -18.78
C LYS A 152 -6.84 -7.42 -17.99
N GLY A 153 -7.80 -7.79 -17.14
CA GLY A 153 -7.72 -8.97 -16.28
C GLY A 153 -7.03 -8.73 -14.94
N VAL A 154 -6.54 -7.50 -14.70
CA VAL A 154 -5.87 -7.13 -13.44
C VAL A 154 -6.77 -6.26 -12.58
N THR A 155 -6.86 -6.58 -11.31
CA THR A 155 -7.57 -5.78 -10.29
C THR A 155 -6.57 -5.19 -9.30
N ILE A 156 -6.70 -3.91 -9.04
CA ILE A 156 -5.85 -3.13 -8.13
C ILE A 156 -6.70 -2.57 -7.01
N ALA A 157 -6.34 -2.83 -5.76
CA ALA A 157 -6.94 -2.13 -4.63
C ALA A 157 -6.23 -0.79 -4.40
N VAL A 158 -6.98 0.29 -4.36
CA VAL A 158 -6.49 1.64 -4.04
C VAL A 158 -6.84 1.92 -2.59
N LEU A 159 -5.85 1.86 -1.71
CA LEU A 159 -6.02 2.08 -0.27
C LEU A 159 -5.79 3.57 0.05
N ASP A 160 -6.90 4.33 0.06
CA ASP A 160 -6.84 5.80 0.03
C ASP A 160 -8.05 6.45 0.73
N THR A 161 -8.44 7.65 0.29
CA THR A 161 -9.59 8.43 0.80
C THR A 161 -10.93 8.03 0.21
N GLY A 162 -10.96 7.01 -0.65
CA GLY A 162 -12.10 6.59 -1.44
C GLY A 162 -12.00 7.03 -2.90
N ILE A 163 -12.93 6.58 -3.76
CA ILE A 163 -12.94 6.85 -5.20
C ILE A 163 -14.32 7.34 -5.64
N ASP A 164 -14.39 8.48 -6.32
CA ASP A 164 -15.59 8.95 -7.03
C ASP A 164 -15.77 8.14 -8.34
N ALA A 165 -16.38 6.97 -8.22
CA ALA A 165 -16.59 6.05 -9.33
C ALA A 165 -17.50 6.62 -10.45
N ALA A 166 -18.30 7.66 -10.15
CA ALA A 166 -19.16 8.35 -11.12
C ALA A 166 -18.36 9.28 -12.06
N HIS A 167 -17.08 9.54 -11.77
CA HIS A 167 -16.26 10.34 -12.66
C HIS A 167 -16.09 9.66 -14.02
N ARG A 168 -16.28 10.39 -15.12
CA ARG A 168 -16.25 9.86 -16.50
C ARG A 168 -14.97 9.10 -16.90
N GLU A 169 -13.84 9.44 -16.29
CA GLU A 169 -12.56 8.72 -16.48
C GLU A 169 -12.60 7.32 -15.89
N LEU A 170 -13.39 7.11 -14.84
CA LEU A 170 -13.44 5.90 -14.03
C LEU A 170 -14.66 5.01 -14.32
N ASP A 171 -15.57 5.50 -15.19
CA ASP A 171 -16.82 4.81 -15.55
C ASP A 171 -16.58 3.35 -15.98
N GLY A 172 -17.20 2.41 -15.24
CA GLY A 172 -17.07 0.97 -15.44
C GLY A 172 -15.71 0.38 -15.02
N ARG A 173 -14.86 1.14 -14.29
CA ARG A 173 -13.54 0.67 -13.83
C ARG A 173 -13.50 0.29 -12.35
N VAL A 174 -14.26 0.98 -11.52
CA VAL A 174 -14.37 0.66 -10.09
C VAL A 174 -15.46 -0.41 -9.95
N VAL A 175 -15.08 -1.58 -9.45
CA VAL A 175 -15.95 -2.77 -9.42
C VAL A 175 -16.46 -3.11 -8.01
N GLY A 176 -15.98 -2.41 -7.00
CA GLY A 176 -16.41 -2.57 -5.61
C GLY A 176 -15.76 -1.55 -4.70
N GLY A 177 -16.23 -1.49 -3.48
CA GLY A 177 -15.67 -0.67 -2.42
C GLY A 177 -15.65 -1.40 -1.09
N VAL A 178 -14.65 -1.11 -0.27
CA VAL A 178 -14.49 -1.64 1.08
C VAL A 178 -14.05 -0.52 2.01
N ALA A 179 -14.51 -0.53 3.26
CA ALA A 179 -14.07 0.39 4.31
C ALA A 179 -13.50 -0.39 5.50
N PHE A 180 -12.47 0.17 6.09
CA PHE A 180 -11.78 -0.36 7.25
C PHE A 180 -12.17 0.47 8.48
N ASP A 181 -13.17 -0.01 9.21
CA ASP A 181 -13.68 0.67 10.42
C ASP A 181 -12.85 0.26 11.63
N VAL A 182 -11.97 1.16 12.02
CA VAL A 182 -11.02 0.92 13.11
C VAL A 182 -11.71 0.94 14.48
N ASP A 183 -12.76 1.71 14.63
CA ASP A 183 -13.44 1.85 15.92
C ASP A 183 -14.26 0.60 16.25
N ASN A 184 -14.88 0.01 15.21
CA ASN A 184 -15.61 -1.26 15.33
C ASN A 184 -14.79 -2.47 14.86
N GLN A 185 -13.57 -2.24 14.38
CA GLN A 185 -12.64 -3.26 13.87
C GLN A 185 -13.31 -4.17 12.80
N VAL A 186 -14.07 -3.56 11.92
CA VAL A 186 -14.86 -4.26 10.90
C VAL A 186 -14.38 -3.84 9.52
N VAL A 187 -14.23 -4.84 8.64
CA VAL A 187 -14.10 -4.62 7.21
C VAL A 187 -15.48 -4.76 6.58
N THR A 188 -15.98 -3.69 5.97
CA THR A 188 -17.33 -3.68 5.41
C THR A 188 -17.34 -3.33 3.94
N ASP A 189 -18.10 -4.10 3.15
CA ASP A 189 -18.40 -3.72 1.78
C ASP A 189 -19.20 -2.42 1.76
N ARG A 190 -18.90 -1.57 0.80
CA ARG A 190 -19.56 -0.27 0.63
C ARG A 190 -19.66 0.13 -0.84
N GLU A 191 -20.59 1.00 -1.14
CA GLU A 191 -20.60 1.68 -2.43
C GLU A 191 -19.35 2.58 -2.55
N PRO A 192 -18.65 2.55 -3.71
CA PRO A 192 -17.51 3.42 -3.94
C PRO A 192 -17.85 4.91 -3.75
N GLY A 193 -16.95 5.64 -3.11
CA GLY A 193 -17.14 7.07 -2.90
C GLY A 193 -15.94 7.71 -2.20
N ASP A 194 -15.59 8.92 -2.58
CA ASP A 194 -14.40 9.62 -2.10
C ASP A 194 -14.75 10.64 -1.02
N THR A 195 -14.00 10.63 0.06
CA THR A 195 -14.19 11.52 1.22
C THR A 195 -13.35 12.81 1.16
N ASP A 196 -12.36 12.88 0.23
CA ASP A 196 -11.42 14.02 0.10
C ASP A 196 -11.16 14.45 -1.36
N GLY A 197 -10.98 13.48 -2.27
CA GLY A 197 -10.61 13.68 -3.68
C GLY A 197 -9.24 13.12 -4.05
N HIS A 198 -8.43 12.70 -3.07
CA HIS A 198 -7.09 12.16 -3.35
C HIS A 198 -7.18 10.80 -4.05
N GLY A 199 -7.97 9.87 -3.53
CA GLY A 199 -8.11 8.55 -4.14
C GLY A 199 -8.70 8.60 -5.55
N THR A 200 -9.59 9.56 -5.85
CA THR A 200 -10.09 9.80 -7.22
C THR A 200 -8.97 10.22 -8.17
N HIS A 201 -8.03 11.07 -7.71
CA HIS A 201 -6.89 11.49 -8.51
C HIS A 201 -5.94 10.32 -8.77
N VAL A 202 -5.62 9.54 -7.74
CA VAL A 202 -4.83 8.30 -7.82
C VAL A 202 -5.46 7.29 -8.78
N ALA A 203 -6.76 7.00 -8.62
CA ALA A 203 -7.50 6.08 -9.48
C ALA A 203 -7.45 6.49 -10.96
N GLY A 204 -7.56 7.79 -11.24
CA GLY A 204 -7.44 8.32 -12.60
C GLY A 204 -6.10 8.03 -13.25
N LEU A 205 -4.99 8.11 -12.50
CA LEU A 205 -3.64 7.81 -13.00
C LEU A 205 -3.45 6.31 -13.29
N ILE A 206 -4.17 5.44 -12.59
CA ILE A 206 -4.13 3.99 -12.85
C ILE A 206 -5.00 3.64 -14.05
N VAL A 207 -6.33 3.90 -13.98
CA VAL A 207 -7.31 3.35 -14.95
C VAL A 207 -8.05 4.39 -15.77
N GLY A 208 -7.74 5.67 -15.62
CA GLY A 208 -8.45 6.74 -16.35
C GLY A 208 -8.46 6.50 -17.86
N LYS A 209 -9.63 6.66 -18.49
CA LYS A 209 -9.82 6.44 -19.95
C LYS A 209 -8.82 7.21 -20.79
N SER A 210 -8.50 8.45 -20.39
CA SER A 210 -7.59 9.33 -21.12
C SER A 210 -6.26 9.64 -20.41
N VAL A 211 -6.19 9.48 -19.10
CA VAL A 211 -5.02 9.81 -18.28
C VAL A 211 -4.37 8.59 -17.62
N GLY A 212 -5.08 7.46 -17.56
CA GLY A 212 -4.61 6.26 -16.88
C GLY A 212 -3.57 5.48 -17.68
N VAL A 213 -2.65 4.87 -16.96
CA VAL A 213 -1.63 3.96 -17.51
C VAL A 213 -2.27 2.65 -17.98
N ALA A 214 -3.19 2.09 -17.20
CA ALA A 214 -3.84 0.79 -17.40
C ALA A 214 -5.37 0.91 -17.50
N PRO A 215 -5.93 1.53 -18.56
CA PRO A 215 -7.37 1.82 -18.64
C PRO A 215 -8.26 0.58 -18.81
N GLY A 216 -7.70 -0.62 -18.94
CA GLY A 216 -8.42 -1.89 -18.98
C GLY A 216 -8.46 -2.62 -17.63
N ALA A 217 -7.62 -2.21 -16.67
CA ALA A 217 -7.63 -2.76 -15.32
C ALA A 217 -8.91 -2.39 -14.56
N LYS A 218 -9.14 -3.09 -13.46
CA LYS A 218 -10.23 -2.84 -12.52
C LYS A 218 -9.68 -2.31 -11.20
N LEU A 219 -10.49 -1.53 -10.50
CA LEU A 219 -10.16 -1.02 -9.17
C LEU A 219 -11.17 -1.49 -8.13
N ILE A 220 -10.68 -1.73 -6.93
CA ILE A 220 -11.48 -1.77 -5.71
C ILE A 220 -11.14 -0.51 -4.90
N ASP A 221 -12.17 0.19 -4.48
CA ASP A 221 -12.09 1.38 -3.64
C ASP A 221 -11.88 0.97 -2.18
N GLY A 222 -10.65 1.05 -1.69
CA GLY A 222 -10.28 0.76 -0.30
C GLY A 222 -10.25 2.04 0.54
N LEU A 223 -11.34 2.36 1.24
CA LEU A 223 -11.41 3.52 2.13
C LEU A 223 -10.65 3.24 3.43
N MET A 224 -9.34 3.51 3.41
CA MET A 224 -8.43 3.31 4.55
C MET A 224 -8.17 4.60 5.34
N ILE A 225 -8.22 5.75 4.68
CA ILE A 225 -7.92 7.06 5.28
C ILE A 225 -9.07 8.05 5.05
N PRO A 226 -10.27 7.78 5.63
CA PRO A 226 -11.41 8.67 5.46
C PRO A 226 -11.08 10.08 5.92
N LYS A 227 -11.39 11.09 5.10
CA LYS A 227 -11.11 12.50 5.40
C LYS A 227 -9.65 12.75 5.82
N ARG A 228 -8.69 12.00 5.22
CA ARG A 228 -7.23 12.03 5.47
C ARG A 228 -6.80 11.51 6.84
N LYS A 229 -7.66 10.84 7.57
CA LYS A 229 -7.36 10.26 8.88
C LYS A 229 -7.46 8.75 8.80
N GLY A 230 -6.35 8.09 8.94
CA GLY A 230 -6.24 6.64 9.06
C GLY A 230 -5.47 6.28 10.33
N THR A 231 -5.30 4.98 10.55
CA THR A 231 -4.53 4.44 11.65
C THR A 231 -3.70 3.25 11.18
N PHE A 232 -2.73 2.86 11.98
CA PHE A 232 -1.94 1.66 11.68
C PHE A 232 -2.80 0.41 11.70
N SER A 233 -3.78 0.33 12.59
CA SER A 233 -4.74 -0.78 12.63
C SER A 233 -5.58 -0.88 11.34
N ALA A 234 -6.05 0.25 10.77
CA ALA A 234 -6.73 0.26 9.48
C ALA A 234 -5.82 -0.24 8.34
N PHE A 235 -4.53 0.12 8.38
CA PHE A 235 -3.56 -0.38 7.42
C PHE A 235 -3.42 -1.90 7.50
N VAL A 236 -3.25 -2.45 8.71
CA VAL A 236 -3.12 -3.91 8.90
C VAL A 236 -4.37 -4.65 8.46
N GLN A 237 -5.58 -4.13 8.78
CA GLN A 237 -6.84 -4.68 8.28
C GLN A 237 -6.92 -4.66 6.74
N ALA A 238 -6.45 -3.56 6.12
CA ALA A 238 -6.45 -3.45 4.67
C ALA A 238 -5.50 -4.44 3.99
N MET A 239 -4.33 -4.68 4.59
CA MET A 239 -3.38 -5.69 4.10
C MET A 239 -3.94 -7.11 4.24
N GLU A 240 -4.52 -7.43 5.39
CA GLU A 240 -5.19 -8.71 5.63
C GLU A 240 -6.29 -8.97 4.61
N TRP A 241 -7.18 -7.99 4.43
CA TRP A 241 -8.26 -8.07 3.44
C TRP A 241 -7.72 -8.27 2.01
N ALA A 242 -6.70 -7.51 1.61
CA ALA A 242 -6.12 -7.61 0.27
C ALA A 242 -5.45 -8.97 0.04
N ALA A 243 -4.80 -9.52 1.06
CA ALA A 243 -4.18 -10.85 0.98
C ALA A 243 -5.21 -11.97 0.80
N GLN A 244 -6.36 -11.85 1.48
CA GLN A 244 -7.45 -12.83 1.38
C GLN A 244 -8.32 -12.66 0.12
N ASN A 245 -8.33 -11.48 -0.50
CA ASN A 245 -9.17 -11.24 -1.66
C ASN A 245 -8.52 -11.82 -2.94
N PRO A 246 -9.12 -12.86 -3.55
CA PRO A 246 -8.51 -13.57 -4.69
C PRO A 246 -8.39 -12.72 -5.95
N ASP A 247 -9.22 -11.68 -6.07
CA ASP A 247 -9.23 -10.82 -7.26
C ASP A 247 -8.12 -9.74 -7.22
N VAL A 248 -7.57 -9.41 -6.02
CA VAL A 248 -6.57 -8.36 -5.86
C VAL A 248 -5.17 -8.89 -6.17
N GLN A 249 -4.50 -8.34 -7.20
CA GLN A 249 -3.11 -8.65 -7.53
C GLN A 249 -2.14 -7.55 -7.12
N ILE A 250 -2.62 -6.31 -7.04
CA ILE A 250 -1.78 -5.13 -6.72
C ILE A 250 -2.51 -4.28 -5.67
N ILE A 251 -1.77 -3.73 -4.74
CA ILE A 251 -2.26 -2.62 -3.92
C ILE A 251 -1.45 -1.35 -4.18
N ASN A 252 -2.13 -0.22 -4.23
CA ASN A 252 -1.52 1.10 -4.28
C ASN A 252 -1.72 1.82 -2.95
N VAL A 253 -0.63 2.25 -2.31
CA VAL A 253 -0.66 2.96 -1.03
C VAL A 253 0.01 4.32 -1.17
N SER A 254 -0.77 5.38 -0.97
CA SER A 254 -0.29 6.78 -1.01
C SER A 254 -0.45 7.47 0.36
N ALA A 255 -0.28 6.70 1.43
CA ALA A 255 -0.34 7.13 2.82
C ALA A 255 0.83 6.56 3.61
N GLY A 256 1.18 7.18 4.73
CA GLY A 256 2.28 6.65 5.54
C GLY A 256 2.60 7.44 6.79
N LEU A 257 3.39 6.80 7.66
CA LEU A 257 3.99 7.35 8.86
C LEU A 257 5.40 7.87 8.54
N LEU A 258 5.74 9.04 9.07
CA LEU A 258 7.08 9.60 8.87
C LEU A 258 8.15 8.73 9.54
N GLY A 259 9.25 8.52 8.84
CA GLY A 259 10.35 7.67 9.28
C GLY A 259 10.07 6.18 9.08
N PHE A 260 10.95 5.35 9.62
CA PHE A 260 10.80 3.90 9.62
C PHE A 260 10.02 3.44 10.86
N GLN A 261 9.04 2.57 10.65
CA GLN A 261 8.17 2.05 11.72
C GLN A 261 8.27 0.52 11.77
N PRO A 262 8.91 -0.06 12.81
CA PRO A 262 8.97 -1.52 12.95
C PRO A 262 7.58 -2.18 12.89
N GLY A 263 7.51 -3.42 12.44
CA GLY A 263 6.28 -4.21 12.42
C GLY A 263 5.43 -4.09 11.13
N PHE A 264 5.63 -3.06 10.30
CA PHE A 264 5.03 -3.05 8.96
C PHE A 264 5.69 -4.09 8.05
N ASP A 265 6.95 -4.43 8.29
CA ASP A 265 7.73 -5.34 7.44
C ASP A 265 7.08 -6.73 7.38
N ASP A 266 6.73 -7.30 8.54
CA ASP A 266 6.08 -8.60 8.60
C ASP A 266 4.73 -8.62 7.89
N VAL A 267 3.92 -7.54 8.05
CA VAL A 267 2.63 -7.41 7.36
C VAL A 267 2.81 -7.34 5.85
N VAL A 268 3.82 -6.60 5.36
CA VAL A 268 4.12 -6.48 3.93
C VAL A 268 4.65 -7.81 3.37
N ARG A 269 5.49 -8.53 4.11
CA ARG A 269 5.99 -9.87 3.71
C ARG A 269 4.87 -10.88 3.61
N ALA A 270 3.93 -10.89 4.57
CA ALA A 270 2.75 -11.75 4.50
C ALA A 270 1.91 -11.48 3.24
N LEU A 271 1.74 -10.21 2.87
CA LEU A 271 1.02 -9.82 1.65
C LEU A 271 1.73 -10.30 0.37
N LEU A 272 3.06 -10.11 0.28
CA LEU A 272 3.86 -10.60 -0.85
C LEU A 272 3.83 -12.13 -0.95
N PHE A 273 3.93 -12.82 0.19
CA PHE A 273 3.80 -14.27 0.23
C PHE A 273 2.42 -14.74 -0.26
N ALA A 274 1.36 -14.00 0.08
CA ALA A 274 0.02 -14.23 -0.46
C ALA A 274 -0.10 -13.95 -1.97
N GLY A 275 0.93 -13.39 -2.61
CA GLY A 275 0.95 -13.12 -4.05
C GLY A 275 0.29 -11.79 -4.44
N VAL A 276 0.27 -10.81 -3.56
CA VAL A 276 -0.19 -9.45 -3.84
C VAL A 276 0.99 -8.48 -3.84
N LEU A 277 1.10 -7.65 -4.88
CA LEU A 277 2.19 -6.69 -5.05
C LEU A 277 1.85 -5.35 -4.38
N PRO A 278 2.53 -4.96 -3.30
CA PRO A 278 2.38 -3.64 -2.72
C PRO A 278 3.28 -2.62 -3.43
N ILE A 279 2.69 -1.50 -3.85
CA ILE A 279 3.39 -0.36 -4.45
C ILE A 279 3.06 0.87 -3.62
N ALA A 280 4.09 1.53 -3.08
CA ALA A 280 3.88 2.63 -2.15
C ALA A 280 4.72 3.88 -2.48
N ALA A 281 4.15 5.03 -2.18
CA ALA A 281 4.82 6.31 -2.28
C ALA A 281 5.85 6.48 -1.16
N VAL A 282 7.08 6.90 -1.49
CA VAL A 282 8.19 7.04 -0.53
C VAL A 282 8.05 8.22 0.43
N GLY A 283 7.24 9.21 0.10
CA GLY A 283 7.04 10.44 0.86
C GLY A 283 7.40 11.72 0.12
N ASN A 284 6.97 12.87 0.67
CA ASN A 284 7.11 14.19 0.03
C ASN A 284 8.00 15.16 0.82
N GLU A 285 8.83 14.65 1.71
CA GLU A 285 9.63 15.46 2.65
C GLU A 285 11.07 15.74 2.15
N GLY A 286 11.36 15.34 0.91
CA GLY A 286 12.67 15.58 0.29
C GLY A 286 13.74 14.58 0.74
N ARG A 287 14.99 14.95 0.49
CA ARG A 287 16.15 14.10 0.72
C ARG A 287 16.27 13.66 2.20
N ASN A 288 16.69 12.42 2.42
CA ASN A 288 16.91 11.79 3.73
C ASN A 288 15.66 11.73 4.62
N ARG A 289 14.50 11.81 4.02
CA ARG A 289 13.22 11.69 4.71
C ARG A 289 12.28 10.78 3.90
N THR A 290 11.71 9.82 4.58
CA THR A 290 10.87 8.77 3.98
C THR A 290 9.67 8.47 4.87
N ARG A 291 8.73 7.72 4.35
CA ARG A 291 7.55 7.26 5.09
C ARG A 291 7.37 5.75 4.98
N SER A 292 7.03 5.13 6.10
CA SER A 292 6.53 3.76 6.12
C SER A 292 5.07 3.71 5.64
N PRO A 293 4.66 2.76 4.78
CA PRO A 293 5.42 1.59 4.34
C PRO A 293 6.34 1.84 3.13
N GLY A 294 6.30 2.98 2.48
CA GLY A 294 7.05 3.30 1.25
C GLY A 294 8.58 3.27 1.39
N ASN A 295 9.11 2.98 2.57
CA ASN A 295 10.54 2.84 2.84
C ASN A 295 10.95 1.42 3.24
N TYR A 296 10.10 0.40 2.99
CA TYR A 296 10.45 -1.00 3.21
C TYR A 296 11.03 -1.65 1.97
N GLN A 297 12.04 -2.50 2.16
CA GLN A 297 12.66 -3.24 1.08
C GLN A 297 11.73 -4.22 0.37
N PRO A 298 10.80 -4.92 1.05
CA PRO A 298 10.02 -5.95 0.37
C PRO A 298 8.91 -5.42 -0.55
N LEU A 299 8.59 -4.11 -0.54
CA LEU A 299 7.60 -3.53 -1.46
C LEU A 299 8.28 -2.65 -2.52
N LEU A 300 7.55 -2.28 -3.57
CA LEU A 300 8.06 -1.37 -4.58
C LEU A 300 7.88 0.08 -4.15
N SER A 301 8.98 0.70 -3.75
CA SER A 301 9.07 2.09 -3.28
C SER A 301 9.18 3.07 -4.44
N VAL A 302 8.30 4.06 -4.51
CA VAL A 302 8.20 4.97 -5.66
C VAL A 302 8.45 6.43 -5.28
N GLY A 303 9.48 7.03 -5.89
CA GLY A 303 9.76 8.45 -5.86
C GLY A 303 9.17 9.21 -7.05
N ALA A 304 9.35 10.53 -7.10
CA ALA A 304 8.70 11.41 -8.08
C ALA A 304 9.69 12.13 -9.01
N THR A 305 9.37 12.19 -10.32
CA THR A 305 10.06 13.01 -11.31
C THR A 305 9.20 14.16 -11.83
N ALA A 306 9.86 15.18 -12.36
CA ALA A 306 9.27 16.26 -13.15
C ALA A 306 9.27 15.93 -14.65
N ALA A 307 8.63 16.78 -15.47
CA ALA A 307 8.50 16.58 -16.91
C ALA A 307 9.84 16.67 -17.68
N ASP A 308 10.83 17.31 -17.11
CA ASP A 308 12.21 17.39 -17.63
C ASP A 308 13.06 16.14 -17.31
N GLY A 309 12.47 15.16 -16.61
CA GLY A 309 13.11 13.92 -16.19
C GLY A 309 13.93 14.02 -14.89
N SER A 310 14.05 15.21 -14.29
CA SER A 310 14.73 15.37 -13.00
C SER A 310 13.91 14.79 -11.84
N VAL A 311 14.58 14.31 -10.78
CA VAL A 311 13.92 13.94 -9.53
C VAL A 311 13.34 15.18 -8.88
N ALA A 312 12.05 15.17 -8.56
CA ALA A 312 11.38 16.29 -7.95
C ALA A 312 11.99 16.64 -6.57
N ALA A 313 12.16 17.90 -6.26
CA ALA A 313 12.83 18.34 -5.04
C ALA A 313 12.16 17.80 -3.76
N PHE A 314 10.83 17.69 -3.78
CA PHE A 314 10.03 17.16 -2.68
C PHE A 314 10.10 15.64 -2.54
N SER A 315 10.51 14.89 -3.58
CA SER A 315 10.54 13.42 -3.51
C SER A 315 11.38 12.95 -2.34
N GLY A 316 10.78 12.11 -1.49
CA GLY A 316 11.48 11.45 -0.42
C GLY A 316 12.61 10.56 -0.95
N SER A 317 13.62 10.35 -0.15
CA SER A 317 14.68 9.38 -0.41
C SER A 317 15.51 9.19 0.85
N GLY A 318 16.18 8.07 0.97
CA GLY A 318 17.10 7.87 2.10
C GLY A 318 17.74 6.49 2.12
N ARG A 319 18.80 6.39 2.89
CA ARG A 319 19.41 5.11 3.27
C ARG A 319 18.77 4.62 4.55
N ILE A 320 18.23 3.43 4.50
CA ILE A 320 17.60 2.75 5.64
C ILE A 320 18.63 1.76 6.19
N GLN A 321 18.85 1.83 7.49
CA GLN A 321 19.72 0.90 8.20
C GLN A 321 18.95 0.32 9.38
N ILE A 322 18.70 -0.98 9.32
CA ILE A 322 17.93 -1.70 10.34
C ILE A 322 18.62 -3.04 10.58
N ASP A 323 18.94 -3.29 11.83
CA ASP A 323 19.70 -4.46 12.24
C ASP A 323 20.99 -4.60 11.40
N HIS A 324 21.06 -5.64 10.55
CA HIS A 324 22.19 -5.91 9.66
C HIS A 324 21.89 -5.57 8.18
N GLN A 325 20.71 -4.99 7.89
CA GLN A 325 20.32 -4.64 6.54
C GLN A 325 20.57 -3.15 6.26
N VAL A 326 21.13 -2.87 5.09
CA VAL A 326 21.32 -1.51 4.59
C VAL A 326 20.82 -1.47 3.16
N TYR A 327 19.87 -0.59 2.88
CA TYR A 327 19.32 -0.40 1.54
C TYR A 327 18.90 1.05 1.33
N ASP A 328 18.75 1.43 0.07
CA ASP A 328 18.36 2.76 -0.35
C ASP A 328 16.93 2.77 -0.89
N VAL A 329 16.18 3.85 -0.64
CA VAL A 329 14.85 4.09 -1.20
C VAL A 329 14.76 5.50 -1.79
N PRO A 330 13.96 5.70 -2.85
CA PRO A 330 13.04 4.76 -3.51
C PRO A 330 13.76 3.73 -4.38
N ASP A 331 13.06 2.64 -4.76
CA ASP A 331 13.57 1.67 -5.73
C ASP A 331 13.64 2.24 -7.14
N LEU A 332 12.64 3.04 -7.52
CA LEU A 332 12.57 3.76 -8.78
C LEU A 332 11.76 5.05 -8.63
N VAL A 333 11.77 5.88 -9.68
CA VAL A 333 10.99 7.11 -9.75
C VAL A 333 10.04 7.11 -10.94
N ALA A 334 8.92 7.82 -10.81
CA ALA A 334 7.94 7.98 -11.89
C ALA A 334 7.39 9.42 -11.92
N PRO A 335 6.67 9.83 -12.99
CA PRO A 335 6.07 11.17 -13.05
C PRO A 335 5.23 11.51 -11.83
N GLY A 336 5.61 12.57 -11.10
CA GLY A 336 4.95 12.96 -9.85
C GLY A 336 4.81 14.47 -9.66
N LYS A 337 5.39 15.30 -10.55
CA LYS A 337 5.28 16.76 -10.46
C LYS A 337 4.41 17.31 -11.60
N ASP A 338 3.38 18.10 -11.25
CA ASP A 338 2.44 18.71 -12.19
C ASP A 338 1.69 17.68 -13.06
N VAL A 339 1.24 16.58 -12.45
CA VAL A 339 0.56 15.49 -13.12
C VAL A 339 -0.95 15.67 -13.04
N TYR A 340 -1.58 15.77 -14.22
CA TYR A 340 -3.04 15.88 -14.34
C TYR A 340 -3.75 14.55 -14.17
N SER A 341 -4.82 14.56 -13.37
CA SER A 341 -5.75 13.43 -13.25
C SER A 341 -7.17 13.89 -12.95
N SER A 342 -8.10 12.94 -12.89
CA SER A 342 -9.48 13.15 -12.47
C SER A 342 -9.57 13.71 -11.06
N VAL A 343 -10.54 14.56 -10.81
CA VAL A 343 -10.83 15.06 -9.46
C VAL A 343 -12.28 14.82 -9.10
N ARG A 344 -12.53 14.63 -7.81
CA ARG A 344 -13.87 14.41 -7.27
C ARG A 344 -14.84 15.49 -7.77
N GLY A 345 -16.03 15.07 -8.21
CA GLY A 345 -17.04 15.97 -8.77
C GLY A 345 -16.85 16.35 -10.23
N GLY A 346 -15.80 15.85 -10.89
CA GLY A 346 -15.56 16.03 -12.31
C GLY A 346 -14.44 17.00 -12.66
N GLY A 347 -13.95 16.89 -13.91
CA GLY A 347 -12.82 17.68 -14.40
C GLY A 347 -11.45 17.10 -14.02
N TYR A 348 -10.43 17.93 -14.11
CA TYR A 348 -9.03 17.55 -13.91
C TYR A 348 -8.25 18.64 -13.21
N GLU A 349 -7.28 18.26 -12.40
CA GLU A 349 -6.29 19.15 -11.79
C GLU A 349 -4.90 18.54 -11.88
N ALA A 350 -3.88 19.41 -11.89
CA ALA A 350 -2.49 19.01 -11.76
C ALA A 350 -2.10 19.01 -10.27
N TRP A 351 -1.55 17.89 -9.83
CA TRP A 351 -1.03 17.73 -8.47
C TRP A 351 0.43 17.29 -8.47
N GLN A 352 1.11 17.51 -7.34
CA GLN A 352 2.53 17.17 -7.14
C GLN A 352 2.68 16.31 -5.89
N GLY A 353 3.32 15.16 -6.03
CA GLY A 353 3.57 14.24 -4.92
C GLY A 353 4.04 12.87 -5.43
N THR A 354 4.72 12.13 -4.59
CA THR A 354 5.02 10.70 -4.81
C THR A 354 3.72 9.88 -4.87
N SER A 355 2.64 10.39 -4.29
CA SER A 355 1.26 9.88 -4.43
C SER A 355 0.73 9.91 -5.87
N MET A 356 1.32 10.68 -6.78
CA MET A 356 1.00 10.68 -8.21
C MET A 356 1.90 9.72 -8.98
N ALA A 357 3.10 9.47 -8.46
CA ALA A 357 4.08 8.57 -9.06
C ALA A 357 3.74 7.08 -8.82
N ALA A 358 3.39 6.72 -7.60
CA ALA A 358 3.05 5.34 -7.23
C ALA A 358 1.92 4.73 -8.08
N PRO A 359 0.77 5.40 -8.32
CA PRO A 359 -0.29 4.86 -9.17
C PRO A 359 0.13 4.67 -10.63
N ILE A 360 1.05 5.47 -11.15
CA ILE A 360 1.61 5.28 -12.49
C ILE A 360 2.38 3.95 -12.55
N VAL A 361 3.16 3.63 -11.53
CA VAL A 361 3.88 2.35 -11.42
C VAL A 361 2.90 1.19 -11.20
N SER A 362 1.85 1.37 -10.41
CA SER A 362 0.78 0.38 -10.25
C SER A 362 0.10 0.06 -11.60
N GLY A 363 -0.12 1.08 -12.41
CA GLY A 363 -0.60 0.90 -13.79
C GLY A 363 0.40 0.12 -14.66
N LEU A 364 1.71 0.41 -14.57
CA LEU A 364 2.74 -0.34 -15.32
C LEU A 364 2.80 -1.80 -14.88
N ALA A 365 2.71 -2.09 -13.59
CA ALA A 365 2.60 -3.45 -13.06
C ALA A 365 1.40 -4.20 -13.65
N ALA A 366 0.25 -3.53 -13.75
CA ALA A 366 -0.92 -4.12 -14.38
C ALA A 366 -0.73 -4.43 -15.87
N LEU A 367 0.05 -3.60 -16.60
CA LEU A 367 0.40 -3.90 -18.00
C LEU A 367 1.34 -5.11 -18.12
N VAL A 368 2.22 -5.33 -17.15
CA VAL A 368 3.08 -6.52 -17.07
C VAL A 368 2.22 -7.76 -16.83
N LEU A 369 1.35 -7.72 -15.83
CA LEU A 369 0.47 -8.84 -15.47
C LEU A 369 -0.55 -9.18 -16.57
N GLU A 370 -1.04 -8.20 -17.36
CA GLU A 370 -1.87 -8.51 -18.54
C GLU A 370 -1.12 -9.38 -19.56
N ARG A 371 0.20 -9.17 -19.73
CA ARG A 371 1.03 -9.95 -20.66
C ARG A 371 1.49 -11.29 -20.07
N HIS A 372 1.68 -11.31 -18.76
CA HIS A 372 2.23 -12.43 -18.02
C HIS A 372 1.39 -12.68 -16.74
N PRO A 373 0.17 -13.24 -16.87
CA PRO A 373 -0.76 -13.35 -15.75
C PRO A 373 -0.26 -14.22 -14.59
N ASP A 374 0.61 -15.18 -14.89
CA ASP A 374 1.16 -16.12 -13.91
C ASP A 374 2.52 -15.70 -13.35
N LEU A 375 2.99 -14.47 -13.66
CA LEU A 375 4.28 -14.00 -13.20
C LEU A 375 4.23 -13.73 -11.68
N PRO A 376 5.13 -14.31 -10.88
CA PRO A 376 5.22 -14.04 -9.45
C PRO A 376 5.43 -12.55 -9.17
N VAL A 377 4.90 -12.05 -8.06
CA VAL A 377 4.93 -10.62 -7.74
C VAL A 377 6.34 -10.03 -7.65
N LEU A 378 7.32 -10.80 -7.18
CA LEU A 378 8.72 -10.35 -7.15
C LEU A 378 9.31 -10.25 -8.55
N GLU A 379 8.96 -11.16 -9.47
CA GLU A 379 9.38 -11.06 -10.86
C GLU A 379 8.71 -9.88 -11.58
N VAL A 380 7.46 -9.53 -11.22
CA VAL A 380 6.84 -8.27 -11.72
C VAL A 380 7.66 -7.06 -11.28
N MET A 381 8.13 -7.04 -10.02
CA MET A 381 9.03 -5.99 -9.53
C MET A 381 10.33 -5.95 -10.34
N ASP A 382 10.98 -7.09 -10.53
CA ASP A 382 12.23 -7.19 -11.30
C ASP A 382 12.06 -6.70 -12.75
N VAL A 383 10.95 -7.08 -13.40
CA VAL A 383 10.64 -6.60 -14.76
C VAL A 383 10.52 -5.09 -14.80
N LEU A 384 9.88 -4.47 -13.80
CA LEU A 384 9.74 -3.01 -13.72
C LEU A 384 11.06 -2.32 -13.41
N LEU A 385 11.85 -2.86 -12.50
CA LEU A 385 13.17 -2.32 -12.13
C LEU A 385 14.16 -2.40 -13.30
N ASN A 386 14.19 -3.55 -13.99
CA ASN A 386 15.06 -3.75 -15.16
C ASN A 386 14.65 -2.91 -16.38
N ALA A 387 13.37 -2.53 -16.49
CA ALA A 387 12.90 -1.65 -17.57
C ALA A 387 13.16 -0.16 -17.31
N ALA A 388 13.52 0.21 -16.08
CA ALA A 388 13.77 1.60 -15.72
C ALA A 388 14.94 2.20 -16.50
N THR A 389 14.87 3.51 -16.77
CA THR A 389 15.93 4.23 -17.47
C THR A 389 16.69 5.12 -16.49
N PRO A 390 18.04 5.17 -16.57
CA PRO A 390 18.83 6.03 -15.68
C PRO A 390 18.35 7.46 -15.68
N VAL A 391 18.29 8.07 -14.49
CA VAL A 391 18.00 9.50 -14.30
C VAL A 391 19.30 10.20 -13.92
N PRO A 392 19.65 11.34 -14.57
CA PRO A 392 20.83 12.10 -14.19
C PRO A 392 20.78 12.59 -12.75
N GLY A 393 21.89 12.50 -12.03
CA GLY A 393 22.03 13.04 -10.68
C GLY A 393 22.32 11.99 -9.62
N ASP A 394 21.74 12.18 -8.45
CA ASP A 394 21.99 11.34 -7.29
C ASP A 394 21.18 10.02 -7.34
N ALA A 395 21.87 8.91 -7.45
CA ALA A 395 21.27 7.57 -7.47
C ALA A 395 20.44 7.26 -6.21
N LEU A 396 20.84 7.77 -5.03
CA LEU A 396 20.04 7.63 -3.79
C LEU A 396 18.64 8.24 -3.89
N ARG A 397 18.43 9.16 -4.83
CA ARG A 397 17.13 9.79 -5.03
C ARG A 397 16.31 9.17 -6.15
N ALA A 398 16.96 8.46 -7.06
CA ALA A 398 16.32 7.93 -8.26
C ALA A 398 16.13 6.40 -8.20
N GLY A 399 16.77 5.72 -7.24
CA GLY A 399 16.87 4.26 -7.26
C GLY A 399 17.51 3.78 -8.56
N VAL A 400 16.96 2.75 -9.18
CA VAL A 400 17.46 2.25 -10.47
C VAL A 400 17.12 3.17 -11.65
N GLY A 401 16.26 4.19 -11.46
CA GLY A 401 15.93 5.17 -12.50
C GLY A 401 14.43 5.42 -12.68
N ALA A 402 14.08 6.04 -13.82
CA ALA A 402 12.69 6.37 -14.16
C ALA A 402 11.94 5.16 -14.72
N ALA A 403 10.77 4.90 -14.17
CA ALA A 403 9.88 3.82 -14.57
C ALA A 403 9.49 3.91 -16.05
N ARG A 404 9.53 2.78 -16.74
CA ARG A 404 9.17 2.65 -18.16
C ARG A 404 8.33 1.42 -18.40
N LEU A 405 7.48 1.48 -19.43
CA LEU A 405 6.77 0.31 -19.94
C LEU A 405 7.82 -0.73 -20.40
N PRO A 406 7.82 -1.94 -19.82
CA PRO A 406 8.67 -3.03 -20.29
C PRO A 406 8.34 -3.41 -21.74
N ARG A 407 9.38 -3.77 -22.51
CA ARG A 407 9.26 -4.15 -23.94
C ARG A 407 8.78 -5.58 -24.13
#